data_368715376bcda4c981790b992366dcb5
#
_entry.id   368715376bcda4c981790b992366dcb5
#
_cell.length_a   1.000
_cell.length_b   1.000
_cell.length_c   1.000
_cell.angle_alpha   90.00
_cell.angle_beta   90.00
_cell.angle_gamma   90.00
#
_symmetry.space_group_name_H-M   'P 1'
#
loop_
_entity.id
_entity.type
_entity.pdbx_description
1 polymer ?
#
loop_
_entity_poly.entity_id
_entity_poly.type
_entity_poly.pdbx_seq_one_letter_code
_entity_poly.pdbx_strand_id
1 'polypeptide(L)'
;MTSLVDETEGYHVNSRVIFYPLLGLTTAIWILYRWQQNSHMHKLAELIPGPAPIPIFGNALTLMRKDPHELVNLALGYAQTFGNVVRVWLGSKLIVFLADADDIEIILNSHVHIDKATEYKFFKPWLGEGLLISSGPKWRSHRKMIAPTFHINILKSFVGIFNQNSNNVVEKLKSEVGKTFDVHDYMSGTTVDILLETAMGISRKTQDESGFDYAMAVMKMCDIIHQRHYKFWMRSEIVFKLTSFFKQQTKLWGIIHGLTNKVIKNKKETYLENKAKGIIPPTLEEWTHHSGEILANNAKTLSDTVFKGYRDDLDFNDENDVGEKKRRAFWDLMIESSQNGTNKISDHEIKEEVDTIMFEGHDTTAAGSSFVLCLLGIHQDVQARVYDELYQILGDSDRPATFADTLEMKYLERVILESLRLYPPVPVIARKLNRDVTISTKNYVIPAGTTVVIGTFMLHRQPKYHKDPEVFNPDNFLPENTQNRHYYSYIPFSAGPRSCVGRKYALLKLKILLSTILRNFRTISEIPEKEFKLQGDIILKRAEGFQMKVEPRKRVPTNVAR
;
A
#
# COMPACT_ATOMS: atom_id res chain seq x y z
N MET A 1 58.52 -30.53 51.68
CA MET A 1 57.40 -29.61 51.90
C MET A 1 57.77 -28.29 51.29
N THR A 2 57.40 -28.09 50.05
CA THR A 2 57.72 -26.86 49.27
C THR A 2 56.35 -26.18 49.02
N SER A 3 56.20 -25.00 49.61
CA SER A 3 55.04 -24.13 49.47
C SER A 3 54.98 -23.53 48.05
N LEU A 4 53.96 -23.85 47.35
CA LEU A 4 53.51 -23.15 46.14
C LEU A 4 52.93 -21.79 46.55
N VAL A 5 53.67 -20.70 46.26
CA VAL A 5 53.11 -19.33 46.30
C VAL A 5 52.38 -19.09 45.04
N ASP A 6 51.07 -18.87 45.17
CA ASP A 6 50.13 -18.54 44.09
C ASP A 6 50.32 -17.04 43.75
N GLU A 7 51.04 -16.73 42.66
CA GLU A 7 51.13 -15.39 42.12
C GLU A 7 49.91 -15.06 41.30
N THR A 8 48.83 -14.56 41.93
CA THR A 8 47.77 -13.87 41.23
C THR A 8 48.23 -12.46 40.86
N GLU A 9 48.81 -12.28 39.66
CA GLU A 9 49.02 -10.95 39.10
C GLU A 9 47.65 -10.30 38.87
N GLY A 10 47.21 -9.52 39.84
CA GLY A 10 46.08 -8.62 39.70
C GLY A 10 46.42 -7.52 38.70
N TYR A 11 45.80 -7.54 37.52
CA TYR A 11 45.83 -6.40 36.58
C TYR A 11 45.19 -5.18 37.25
N HIS A 12 45.98 -4.36 37.94
CA HIS A 12 45.58 -3.04 38.41
C HIS A 12 45.44 -2.11 37.20
N VAL A 13 44.27 -2.18 36.54
CA VAL A 13 43.92 -1.17 35.55
C VAL A 13 43.87 0.17 36.25
N ASN A 14 44.83 1.06 35.94
CA ASN A 14 44.89 2.38 36.52
C ASN A 14 43.56 3.12 36.26
N SER A 15 42.73 3.31 37.28
CA SER A 15 41.41 3.90 37.21
C SER A 15 41.39 5.25 36.46
N ARG A 16 42.48 5.98 36.48
CA ARG A 16 42.64 7.24 35.74
C ARG A 16 42.67 7.04 34.22
N VAL A 17 43.18 5.91 33.71
CA VAL A 17 43.22 5.58 32.28
C VAL A 17 41.82 5.34 31.72
N ILE A 18 40.88 4.89 32.55
CA ILE A 18 39.48 4.71 32.19
C ILE A 18 38.67 5.98 32.46
N PHE A 19 38.93 6.65 33.58
CA PHE A 19 38.16 7.81 34.03
C PHE A 19 38.25 9.01 33.07
N TYR A 20 39.45 9.43 32.66
CA TYR A 20 39.64 10.61 31.80
C TYR A 20 39.02 10.41 30.39
N PRO A 21 39.18 9.28 29.69
CA PRO A 21 38.50 9.03 28.43
C PRO A 21 36.95 9.01 28.58
N LEU A 22 36.42 8.41 29.64
CA LEU A 22 34.98 8.43 29.93
C LEU A 22 34.48 9.84 30.22
N LEU A 23 35.19 10.63 31.00
CA LEU A 23 34.85 12.03 31.27
C LEU A 23 34.90 12.86 29.98
N GLY A 24 35.94 12.68 29.17
CA GLY A 24 36.04 13.33 27.85
C GLY A 24 34.88 12.95 26.92
N LEU A 25 34.54 11.67 26.86
CA LEU A 25 33.41 11.16 26.05
C LEU A 25 32.07 11.73 26.54
N THR A 26 31.80 11.70 27.85
CA THR A 26 30.54 12.24 28.42
C THR A 26 30.43 13.75 28.20
N THR A 27 31.54 14.49 28.34
CA THR A 27 31.60 15.94 28.08
C THR A 27 31.36 16.23 26.61
N ALA A 28 31.98 15.48 25.69
CA ALA A 28 31.77 15.63 24.25
C ALA A 28 30.29 15.33 23.86
N ILE A 29 29.73 14.25 24.40
CA ILE A 29 28.31 13.89 24.20
C ILE A 29 27.40 15.01 24.73
N TRP A 30 27.69 15.58 25.90
CA TRP A 30 26.93 16.67 26.49
C TRP A 30 27.01 17.95 25.63
N ILE A 31 28.18 18.31 25.12
CA ILE A 31 28.39 19.45 24.24
C ILE A 31 27.58 19.27 22.95
N LEU A 32 27.68 18.10 22.31
CA LEU A 32 26.93 17.75 21.10
C LEU A 32 25.40 17.81 21.33
N TYR A 33 24.94 17.29 22.45
CA TYR A 33 23.53 17.36 22.85
C TYR A 33 23.08 18.81 23.04
N ARG A 34 23.85 19.64 23.76
CA ARG A 34 23.54 21.08 23.94
C ARG A 34 23.56 21.86 22.64
N TRP A 35 24.49 21.55 21.74
CA TRP A 35 24.53 22.13 20.40
C TRP A 35 23.28 21.76 19.57
N GLN A 36 22.87 20.50 19.61
CA GLN A 36 21.65 20.04 18.97
C GLN A 36 20.41 20.75 19.51
N GLN A 37 20.30 20.91 20.82
CA GLN A 37 19.20 21.62 21.47
C GLN A 37 19.07 23.10 21.03
N ASN A 38 20.19 23.72 20.69
CA ASN A 38 20.22 25.10 20.22
C ASN A 38 19.98 25.24 18.70
N SER A 39 19.87 24.14 17.98
CA SER A 39 19.66 24.16 16.53
C SER A 39 18.29 24.79 16.17
N HIS A 40 18.20 25.36 14.96
CA HIS A 40 16.95 25.90 14.41
C HIS A 40 15.82 24.86 14.42
N MET A 41 16.16 23.65 13.96
CA MET A 41 15.21 22.51 13.96
C MET A 41 14.63 22.23 15.35
N HIS A 42 15.49 22.22 16.38
CA HIS A 42 15.04 21.89 17.73
C HIS A 42 14.13 23.00 18.32
N LYS A 43 14.50 24.25 18.11
CA LYS A 43 13.69 25.39 18.57
C LYS A 43 12.28 25.41 17.97
N LEU A 44 12.15 25.13 16.68
CA LEU A 44 10.83 25.04 16.04
C LEU A 44 10.07 23.79 16.48
N ALA A 45 10.76 22.66 16.62
CA ALA A 45 10.14 21.40 17.05
C ALA A 45 9.56 21.48 18.46
N GLU A 46 10.18 22.21 19.38
CA GLU A 46 9.69 22.38 20.76
C GLU A 46 8.32 23.08 20.83
N LEU A 47 7.97 23.85 19.82
CA LEU A 47 6.62 24.48 19.73
C LEU A 47 5.54 23.46 19.36
N ILE A 48 5.92 22.33 18.75
CA ILE A 48 5.00 21.27 18.32
C ILE A 48 4.78 20.30 19.50
N PRO A 49 3.54 19.96 19.86
CA PRO A 49 3.27 19.02 20.96
C PRO A 49 3.76 17.61 20.65
N GLY A 50 4.13 16.89 21.70
CA GLY A 50 4.58 15.49 21.57
C GLY A 50 5.16 14.93 22.85
N PRO A 51 5.46 13.60 22.88
CA PRO A 51 6.03 12.96 24.04
C PRO A 51 7.41 13.55 24.40
N ALA A 52 7.70 13.59 25.68
CA ALA A 52 9.01 14.06 26.18
C ALA A 52 10.14 13.16 25.65
N PRO A 53 11.18 13.71 25.00
CA PRO A 53 12.27 12.92 24.48
C PRO A 53 13.28 12.60 25.59
N ILE A 54 13.84 11.39 25.59
CA ILE A 54 14.98 11.02 26.40
C ILE A 54 16.24 11.60 25.73
N PRO A 55 17.19 12.23 26.48
CA PRO A 55 18.43 12.75 25.91
C PRO A 55 19.11 11.73 24.99
N ILE A 56 19.59 12.16 23.83
CA ILE A 56 20.27 11.38 22.80
C ILE A 56 19.35 10.39 22.06
N PHE A 57 18.52 9.63 22.77
CA PHE A 57 17.67 8.58 22.18
C PHE A 57 16.32 9.10 21.68
N GLY A 58 15.89 10.28 22.13
CA GLY A 58 14.54 10.76 21.84
C GLY A 58 13.48 9.79 22.39
N ASN A 59 12.53 9.42 21.56
CA ASN A 59 11.47 8.47 21.91
C ASN A 59 11.76 7.04 21.40
N ALA A 60 12.96 6.78 20.85
CA ALA A 60 13.31 5.50 20.25
C ALA A 60 13.18 4.32 21.22
N LEU A 61 13.57 4.49 22.49
CA LEU A 61 13.49 3.42 23.49
C LEU A 61 12.06 3.01 23.80
N THR A 62 11.11 3.95 23.78
CA THR A 62 9.68 3.67 23.97
C THR A 62 9.15 2.85 22.81
N LEU A 63 9.48 3.24 21.56
CA LEU A 63 9.01 2.55 20.36
C LEU A 63 9.59 1.14 20.24
N MET A 64 10.87 0.96 20.55
CA MET A 64 11.55 -0.34 20.44
C MET A 64 11.03 -1.43 21.38
N ARG A 65 10.41 -1.03 22.49
CA ARG A 65 9.86 -1.97 23.50
C ARG A 65 8.46 -2.45 23.15
N LYS A 66 7.88 -1.91 22.06
CA LYS A 66 6.52 -2.21 21.64
C LYS A 66 6.48 -3.24 20.54
N ASP A 67 5.51 -4.12 20.59
CA ASP A 67 5.18 -5.00 19.48
C ASP A 67 4.48 -4.23 18.35
N PRO A 68 4.52 -4.71 17.09
CA PRO A 68 3.93 -3.99 15.96
C PRO A 68 2.46 -3.57 16.15
N HIS A 69 1.62 -4.41 16.79
CA HIS A 69 0.23 -4.06 17.08
C HIS A 69 0.10 -2.97 18.17
N GLU A 70 1.00 -2.95 19.16
CA GLU A 70 1.01 -1.92 20.19
C GLU A 70 1.42 -0.54 19.64
N LEU A 71 2.19 -0.49 18.53
CA LEU A 71 2.58 0.77 17.90
C LEU A 71 1.39 1.52 17.31
N VAL A 72 0.39 0.80 16.79
CA VAL A 72 -0.87 1.42 16.32
C VAL A 72 -1.61 2.05 17.48
N ASN A 73 -1.75 1.33 18.60
CA ASN A 73 -2.39 1.84 19.80
C ASN A 73 -1.64 3.03 20.41
N LEU A 74 -0.31 2.98 20.41
CA LEU A 74 0.53 4.10 20.86
C LEU A 74 0.33 5.35 20.00
N ALA A 75 0.25 5.20 18.68
CA ALA A 75 0.00 6.32 17.76
C ALA A 75 -1.38 6.94 17.99
N LEU A 76 -2.41 6.11 18.19
CA LEU A 76 -3.75 6.58 18.58
C LEU A 76 -3.74 7.31 19.93
N GLY A 77 -3.05 6.78 20.94
CA GLY A 77 -2.90 7.41 22.24
C GLY A 77 -2.17 8.77 22.16
N TYR A 78 -1.18 8.89 21.31
CA TYR A 78 -0.50 10.18 21.07
C TYR A 78 -1.43 11.18 20.38
N ALA A 79 -2.22 10.74 19.39
CA ALA A 79 -3.20 11.62 18.75
C ALA A 79 -4.27 12.10 19.74
N GLN A 80 -4.75 11.26 20.62
CA GLN A 80 -5.71 11.63 21.69
C GLN A 80 -5.10 12.61 22.69
N THR A 81 -3.81 12.44 23.03
CA THR A 81 -3.15 13.26 24.07
C THR A 81 -2.67 14.60 23.51
N PHE A 82 -2.07 14.61 22.32
CA PHE A 82 -1.37 15.75 21.75
C PHE A 82 -2.11 16.40 20.58
N GLY A 83 -3.16 15.77 20.06
CA GLY A 83 -3.95 16.25 18.90
C GLY A 83 -3.42 15.74 17.55
N ASN A 84 -3.82 16.45 16.49
CA ASN A 84 -3.61 16.02 15.10
C ASN A 84 -2.20 16.29 14.56
N VAL A 85 -1.37 17.03 15.32
CA VAL A 85 0.03 17.33 14.97
C VAL A 85 0.90 16.89 16.13
N VAL A 86 1.74 15.87 15.92
CA VAL A 86 2.53 15.27 16.99
C VAL A 86 3.99 15.14 16.57
N ARG A 87 4.92 15.69 17.34
CA ARG A 87 6.35 15.46 17.16
C ARG A 87 6.84 14.21 17.89
N VAL A 88 7.76 13.51 17.26
CA VAL A 88 8.48 12.36 17.84
C VAL A 88 9.94 12.45 17.44
N TRP A 89 10.86 12.21 18.37
CA TRP A 89 12.28 12.16 18.11
C TRP A 89 12.80 10.72 18.03
N LEU A 90 13.46 10.35 16.95
CA LEU A 90 14.23 9.11 16.84
C LEU A 90 15.74 9.43 16.85
N GLY A 91 16.33 9.43 18.03
CA GLY A 91 17.66 9.99 18.21
C GLY A 91 17.63 11.49 17.88
N SER A 92 18.47 11.92 16.93
CA SER A 92 18.52 13.30 16.43
C SER A 92 17.51 13.59 15.32
N LYS A 93 16.74 12.61 14.88
CA LYS A 93 15.82 12.76 13.76
C LYS A 93 14.44 13.19 14.23
N LEU A 94 13.96 14.32 13.71
CA LEU A 94 12.61 14.80 13.92
C LEU A 94 11.63 14.11 12.96
N ILE A 95 10.55 13.61 13.53
CA ILE A 95 9.37 13.10 12.82
C ILE A 95 8.15 13.88 13.30
N VAL A 96 7.34 14.36 12.38
CA VAL A 96 6.08 15.04 12.69
C VAL A 96 4.94 14.28 12.04
N PHE A 97 3.98 13.82 12.85
CA PHE A 97 2.76 13.16 12.39
C PHE A 97 1.68 14.20 12.16
N LEU A 98 0.98 14.08 11.02
CA LEU A 98 -0.17 14.90 10.64
C LEU A 98 -1.40 14.02 10.43
N ALA A 99 -2.54 14.46 11.01
CA ALA A 99 -3.83 13.82 10.87
C ALA A 99 -4.98 14.82 10.66
N ASP A 100 -4.70 16.05 10.24
CA ASP A 100 -5.68 17.05 9.83
C ASP A 100 -5.62 17.29 8.32
N ALA A 101 -6.78 17.42 7.66
CA ALA A 101 -6.86 17.52 6.21
C ALA A 101 -6.23 18.80 5.65
N ASP A 102 -6.41 19.93 6.35
CA ASP A 102 -5.85 21.22 5.92
C ASP A 102 -4.31 21.19 5.94
N ASP A 103 -3.72 20.58 6.99
CA ASP A 103 -2.27 20.42 7.12
C ASP A 103 -1.70 19.44 6.09
N ILE A 104 -2.43 18.34 5.85
CA ILE A 104 -2.05 17.31 4.89
C ILE A 104 -2.09 17.83 3.45
N GLU A 105 -3.07 18.68 3.11
CA GLU A 105 -3.16 19.33 1.81
C GLU A 105 -1.90 20.14 1.50
N ILE A 106 -1.41 20.94 2.44
CA ILE A 106 -0.20 21.75 2.28
C ILE A 106 1.00 20.89 1.87
N ILE A 107 1.11 19.70 2.44
CA ILE A 107 2.23 18.78 2.17
C ILE A 107 2.02 17.98 0.87
N LEU A 108 0.83 17.38 0.67
CA LEU A 108 0.59 16.45 -0.44
C LEU A 108 0.38 17.16 -1.77
N ASN A 109 -0.19 18.37 -1.77
CA ASN A 109 -0.40 19.16 -2.98
C ASN A 109 0.89 19.88 -3.44
N SER A 110 1.94 19.85 -2.62
CA SER A 110 3.18 20.54 -2.92
C SER A 110 4.02 19.85 -3.99
N HIS A 111 4.43 20.58 -5.01
CA HIS A 111 5.45 20.15 -5.98
C HIS A 111 6.89 20.27 -5.47
N VAL A 112 7.11 20.90 -4.31
CA VAL A 112 8.40 21.07 -3.63
C VAL A 112 8.68 19.92 -2.67
N HIS A 113 7.67 19.53 -1.87
CA HIS A 113 7.78 18.47 -0.86
C HIS A 113 7.34 17.11 -1.40
N ILE A 114 7.77 16.81 -2.64
CA ILE A 114 7.38 15.60 -3.36
C ILE A 114 8.25 14.39 -3.00
N ASP A 115 9.39 14.61 -2.36
CA ASP A 115 10.35 13.56 -2.06
C ASP A 115 9.85 12.64 -0.94
N LYS A 116 10.06 11.35 -1.13
CA LYS A 116 9.77 10.34 -0.11
C LYS A 116 10.68 10.53 1.10
N ALA A 117 10.20 10.16 2.28
CA ALA A 117 11.01 10.17 3.49
C ALA A 117 12.23 9.26 3.37
N THR A 118 13.28 9.57 4.14
CA THR A 118 14.54 8.83 4.07
C THR A 118 14.41 7.35 4.47
N GLU A 119 13.35 6.98 5.15
CA GLU A 119 13.01 5.62 5.55
C GLU A 119 12.72 4.71 4.35
N TYR A 120 12.24 5.26 3.24
CA TYR A 120 12.03 4.50 2.01
C TYR A 120 13.32 3.88 1.44
N LYS A 121 14.50 4.33 1.91
CA LYS A 121 15.79 3.70 1.56
C LYS A 121 15.85 2.20 1.91
N PHE A 122 15.07 1.73 2.90
CA PHE A 122 15.06 0.32 3.28
C PHE A 122 14.40 -0.59 2.25
N PHE A 123 13.60 -0.02 1.36
CA PHE A 123 13.05 -0.72 0.18
C PHE A 123 14.04 -0.77 -0.99
N LYS A 124 15.03 0.13 -1.04
CA LYS A 124 15.93 0.28 -2.19
C LYS A 124 16.64 -1.01 -2.61
N PRO A 125 17.12 -1.88 -1.70
CA PRO A 125 17.71 -3.15 -2.09
C PRO A 125 16.75 -4.11 -2.80
N TRP A 126 15.43 -3.94 -2.58
CA TRP A 126 14.37 -4.73 -3.20
C TRP A 126 13.82 -4.06 -4.47
N LEU A 127 13.37 -2.81 -4.37
CA LEU A 127 12.63 -2.11 -5.42
C LEU A 127 13.52 -1.17 -6.27
N GLY A 128 14.82 -1.09 -5.99
CA GLY A 128 15.70 -0.16 -6.67
C GLY A 128 15.26 1.30 -6.52
N GLU A 129 15.23 2.01 -7.63
CA GLU A 129 14.70 3.37 -7.75
C GLU A 129 13.44 3.41 -8.65
N GLY A 130 12.57 2.42 -8.50
CA GLY A 130 11.27 2.40 -9.16
C GLY A 130 10.32 3.50 -8.67
N LEU A 131 9.12 3.57 -9.25
CA LEU A 131 8.16 4.67 -9.09
C LEU A 131 7.82 4.99 -7.62
N LEU A 132 7.81 3.99 -6.72
CA LEU A 132 7.55 4.20 -5.30
C LEU A 132 8.61 5.08 -4.62
N ILE A 133 9.89 4.85 -4.96
CA ILE A 133 11.04 5.37 -4.22
C ILE A 133 11.69 6.55 -4.91
N SER A 134 11.74 6.55 -6.26
CA SER A 134 12.41 7.57 -7.05
C SER A 134 11.91 8.99 -6.77
N SER A 135 12.76 9.97 -7.00
CA SER A 135 12.50 11.39 -6.78
C SER A 135 12.91 12.23 -8.01
N GLY A 136 12.55 13.49 -7.99
CA GLY A 136 12.99 14.47 -8.99
C GLY A 136 12.61 14.13 -10.43
N PRO A 137 13.52 14.37 -11.39
CA PRO A 137 13.26 14.15 -12.83
C PRO A 137 12.96 12.70 -13.20
N LYS A 138 13.67 11.73 -12.58
CA LYS A 138 13.43 10.29 -12.82
C LYS A 138 11.99 9.92 -12.48
N TRP A 139 11.52 10.29 -11.28
CA TRP A 139 10.15 10.01 -10.88
C TRP A 139 9.13 10.63 -11.84
N ARG A 140 9.32 11.90 -12.24
CA ARG A 140 8.40 12.58 -13.17
C ARG A 140 8.33 11.89 -14.53
N SER A 141 9.49 11.48 -15.07
CA SER A 141 9.57 10.77 -16.35
C SER A 141 8.86 9.41 -16.27
N HIS A 142 9.17 8.60 -15.23
CA HIS A 142 8.58 7.28 -15.05
C HIS A 142 7.08 7.38 -14.76
N ARG A 143 6.64 8.35 -13.92
CA ARG A 143 5.22 8.60 -13.65
C ARG A 143 4.45 8.91 -14.92
N LYS A 144 4.98 9.83 -15.74
CA LYS A 144 4.37 10.22 -17.03
C LYS A 144 4.27 9.05 -18.00
N MET A 145 5.26 8.16 -18.00
CA MET A 145 5.29 6.97 -18.84
C MET A 145 4.30 5.91 -18.36
N ILE A 146 4.25 5.63 -17.05
CA ILE A 146 3.47 4.52 -16.49
C ILE A 146 1.99 4.85 -16.36
N ALA A 147 1.62 6.10 -16.00
CA ALA A 147 0.23 6.46 -15.75
C ALA A 147 -0.76 6.09 -16.87
N PRO A 148 -0.44 6.26 -18.17
CA PRO A 148 -1.34 5.86 -19.26
C PRO A 148 -1.68 4.37 -19.31
N THR A 149 -0.87 3.49 -18.71
CA THR A 149 -1.12 2.04 -18.66
C THR A 149 -2.29 1.67 -17.74
N PHE A 150 -2.68 2.59 -16.85
CA PHE A 150 -3.83 2.44 -15.96
C PHE A 150 -5.07 3.20 -16.44
N HIS A 151 -5.07 3.64 -17.72
CA HIS A 151 -6.22 4.29 -18.31
C HIS A 151 -7.40 3.32 -18.43
N ILE A 152 -8.62 3.85 -18.28
CA ILE A 152 -9.85 3.06 -18.21
C ILE A 152 -10.06 2.12 -19.38
N ASN A 153 -9.67 2.52 -20.60
CA ASN A 153 -9.81 1.68 -21.79
C ASN A 153 -8.91 0.43 -21.76
N ILE A 154 -7.72 0.52 -21.12
CA ILE A 154 -6.87 -0.64 -20.86
C ILE A 154 -7.50 -1.50 -19.78
N LEU A 155 -8.02 -0.88 -18.69
CA LEU A 155 -8.62 -1.61 -17.58
C LEU A 155 -9.85 -2.40 -18.00
N LYS A 156 -10.65 -1.90 -18.95
CA LYS A 156 -11.79 -2.64 -19.54
C LYS A 156 -11.35 -3.97 -20.15
N SER A 157 -10.20 -4.02 -20.81
CA SER A 157 -9.67 -5.26 -21.41
C SER A 157 -9.28 -6.32 -20.37
N PHE A 158 -9.06 -5.93 -19.11
CA PHE A 158 -8.70 -6.83 -18.02
C PHE A 158 -9.90 -7.47 -17.32
N VAL A 159 -11.13 -7.03 -17.59
CA VAL A 159 -12.35 -7.52 -16.94
C VAL A 159 -12.50 -9.04 -17.08
N GLY A 160 -12.20 -9.59 -18.25
CA GLY A 160 -12.21 -11.05 -18.48
C GLY A 160 -11.22 -11.79 -17.58
N ILE A 161 -10.01 -11.26 -17.43
CA ILE A 161 -8.96 -11.84 -16.58
C ILE A 161 -9.37 -11.75 -15.11
N PHE A 162 -9.93 -10.62 -14.67
CA PHE A 162 -10.42 -10.46 -13.30
C PHE A 162 -11.50 -11.50 -12.98
N ASN A 163 -12.49 -11.69 -13.85
CA ASN A 163 -13.54 -12.69 -13.68
C ASN A 163 -12.97 -14.11 -13.62
N GLN A 164 -12.07 -14.47 -14.53
CA GLN A 164 -11.45 -15.79 -14.57
C GLN A 164 -10.74 -16.10 -13.25
N ASN A 165 -9.91 -15.20 -12.75
CA ASN A 165 -9.19 -15.40 -11.50
C ASN A 165 -10.13 -15.38 -10.28
N SER A 166 -11.20 -14.57 -10.32
CA SER A 166 -12.22 -14.56 -9.28
C SER A 166 -12.99 -15.88 -9.20
N ASN A 167 -13.31 -16.49 -10.34
CA ASN A 167 -13.91 -17.83 -10.37
C ASN A 167 -12.95 -18.90 -9.85
N ASN A 168 -11.66 -18.78 -10.13
CA ASN A 168 -10.65 -19.72 -9.62
C ASN A 168 -10.59 -19.68 -8.08
N VAL A 169 -10.66 -18.50 -7.46
CA VAL A 169 -10.68 -18.42 -6.00
C VAL A 169 -11.99 -18.97 -5.44
N VAL A 170 -13.12 -18.77 -6.12
CA VAL A 170 -14.41 -19.39 -5.74
C VAL A 170 -14.29 -20.92 -5.72
N GLU A 171 -13.66 -21.54 -6.74
CA GLU A 171 -13.45 -22.98 -6.76
C GLU A 171 -12.54 -23.45 -5.58
N LYS A 172 -11.48 -22.72 -5.28
CA LYS A 172 -10.64 -23.00 -4.12
C LYS A 172 -11.41 -22.90 -2.80
N LEU A 173 -12.25 -21.86 -2.64
CA LEU A 173 -13.04 -21.65 -1.42
C LEU A 173 -14.12 -22.70 -1.18
N LYS A 174 -14.55 -23.44 -2.19
CA LYS A 174 -15.48 -24.59 -2.02
C LYS A 174 -14.91 -25.65 -1.07
N SER A 175 -13.59 -25.84 -1.05
CA SER A 175 -12.92 -26.79 -0.15
C SER A 175 -12.87 -26.33 1.30
N GLU A 176 -13.13 -25.05 1.57
CA GLU A 176 -13.10 -24.42 2.88
C GLU A 176 -14.49 -24.31 3.54
N VAL A 177 -15.55 -24.72 2.83
CA VAL A 177 -16.92 -24.70 3.38
C VAL A 177 -16.99 -25.51 4.67
N GLY A 178 -17.54 -24.87 5.71
CA GLY A 178 -17.66 -25.47 7.06
C GLY A 178 -16.39 -25.40 7.92
N LYS A 179 -15.28 -24.85 7.43
CA LYS A 179 -14.04 -24.66 8.17
C LYS A 179 -13.80 -23.18 8.46
N THR A 180 -13.02 -22.90 9.50
CA THR A 180 -12.42 -21.59 9.72
C THR A 180 -11.06 -21.55 9.04
N PHE A 181 -10.81 -20.53 8.22
CA PHE A 181 -9.56 -20.37 7.47
C PHE A 181 -9.16 -18.89 7.38
N ASP A 182 -7.90 -18.63 7.05
CA ASP A 182 -7.42 -17.27 6.78
C ASP A 182 -7.70 -16.91 5.31
N VAL A 183 -8.63 -15.97 5.09
CA VAL A 183 -8.97 -15.56 3.72
C VAL A 183 -7.86 -14.78 3.03
N HIS A 184 -6.93 -14.19 3.79
CA HIS A 184 -5.83 -13.41 3.25
C HIS A 184 -4.89 -14.24 2.36
N ASP A 185 -4.69 -15.51 2.69
CA ASP A 185 -3.86 -16.42 1.89
C ASP A 185 -4.44 -16.59 0.47
N TYR A 186 -5.76 -16.75 0.36
CA TYR A 186 -6.46 -16.84 -0.92
C TYR A 186 -6.43 -15.52 -1.68
N MET A 187 -6.66 -14.40 -1.00
CA MET A 187 -6.64 -13.08 -1.62
C MET A 187 -5.23 -12.72 -2.11
N SER A 188 -4.20 -13.04 -1.34
CA SER A 188 -2.81 -12.80 -1.70
C SER A 188 -2.42 -13.56 -2.98
N GLY A 189 -2.67 -14.86 -3.05
CA GLY A 189 -2.39 -15.65 -4.24
C GLY A 189 -3.17 -15.14 -5.46
N THR A 190 -4.47 -14.89 -5.30
CA THR A 190 -5.32 -14.42 -6.40
C THR A 190 -4.90 -13.05 -6.94
N THR A 191 -4.50 -12.12 -6.05
CA THR A 191 -4.07 -10.79 -6.50
C THR A 191 -2.72 -10.81 -7.21
N VAL A 192 -1.81 -11.73 -6.87
CA VAL A 192 -0.58 -11.98 -7.63
C VAL A 192 -0.90 -12.56 -9.01
N ASP A 193 -1.76 -13.58 -9.09
CA ASP A 193 -2.17 -14.19 -10.35
C ASP A 193 -2.78 -13.18 -11.31
N ILE A 194 -3.71 -12.37 -10.83
CA ILE A 194 -4.33 -11.28 -11.59
C ILE A 194 -3.26 -10.32 -12.13
N LEU A 195 -2.29 -9.95 -11.30
CA LEU A 195 -1.27 -8.97 -11.68
C LEU A 195 -0.29 -9.53 -12.72
N LEU A 196 0.09 -10.80 -12.59
CA LEU A 196 0.90 -11.51 -13.56
C LEU A 196 0.21 -11.57 -14.93
N GLU A 197 -1.09 -11.82 -14.96
CA GLU A 197 -1.83 -11.91 -16.23
C GLU A 197 -2.11 -10.53 -16.84
N THR A 198 -2.47 -9.52 -16.03
CA THR A 198 -2.86 -8.19 -16.54
C THR A 198 -1.66 -7.29 -16.84
N ALA A 199 -0.87 -6.96 -15.81
CA ALA A 199 0.24 -6.02 -15.96
C ALA A 199 1.45 -6.68 -16.65
N MET A 200 1.75 -7.95 -16.29
CA MET A 200 2.91 -8.65 -16.84
C MET A 200 2.57 -9.49 -18.08
N GLY A 201 1.28 -9.71 -18.38
CA GLY A 201 0.80 -10.44 -19.55
C GLY A 201 1.29 -11.88 -19.62
N ILE A 202 1.44 -12.56 -18.48
CA ILE A 202 1.86 -13.98 -18.41
C ILE A 202 0.62 -14.84 -18.31
N SER A 203 0.45 -15.78 -19.24
CA SER A 203 -0.67 -16.73 -19.19
C SER A 203 -0.55 -17.65 -17.98
N ARG A 204 -1.68 -17.92 -17.32
CA ARG A 204 -1.79 -18.87 -16.21
C ARG A 204 -1.27 -20.27 -16.51
N LYS A 205 -1.36 -20.72 -17.77
CA LYS A 205 -0.83 -22.03 -18.19
C LYS A 205 0.67 -22.18 -17.97
N THR A 206 1.38 -21.08 -17.77
CA THR A 206 2.83 -21.03 -17.52
C THR A 206 3.18 -20.67 -16.07
N GLN A 207 2.16 -20.53 -15.20
CA GLN A 207 2.35 -20.22 -13.78
C GLN A 207 2.48 -21.53 -12.98
N ASP A 208 3.58 -21.63 -12.25
CA ASP A 208 3.79 -22.62 -11.19
C ASP A 208 3.20 -22.11 -9.88
N GLU A 209 3.31 -22.84 -8.77
CA GLU A 209 2.93 -22.42 -7.41
C GLU A 209 3.73 -21.20 -6.89
N SER A 210 4.63 -20.64 -7.69
CA SER A 210 5.54 -19.55 -7.34
C SER A 210 4.85 -18.22 -6.97
N GLY A 211 3.57 -18.03 -7.33
CA GLY A 211 2.80 -16.83 -6.98
C GLY A 211 2.49 -16.72 -5.48
N PHE A 212 2.14 -17.84 -4.84
CA PHE A 212 1.89 -17.89 -3.40
C PHE A 212 3.20 -17.68 -2.61
N ASP A 213 4.28 -18.36 -3.00
CA ASP A 213 5.59 -18.17 -2.38
C ASP A 213 6.08 -16.73 -2.48
N TYR A 214 5.84 -16.08 -3.61
CA TYR A 214 6.12 -14.66 -3.81
C TYR A 214 5.34 -13.81 -2.80
N ALA A 215 4.02 -14.00 -2.69
CA ALA A 215 3.17 -13.25 -1.77
C ALA A 215 3.65 -13.39 -0.32
N MET A 216 3.94 -14.61 0.12
CA MET A 216 4.44 -14.90 1.47
C MET A 216 5.83 -14.29 1.70
N ALA A 217 6.70 -14.28 0.68
CA ALA A 217 8.01 -13.65 0.77
C ALA A 217 7.89 -12.12 0.90
N VAL A 218 6.98 -11.49 0.17
CA VAL A 218 6.69 -10.06 0.27
C VAL A 218 6.18 -9.69 1.66
N MET A 219 5.23 -10.45 2.22
CA MET A 219 4.72 -10.21 3.58
C MET A 219 5.83 -10.21 4.63
N LYS A 220 6.72 -11.22 4.59
CA LYS A 220 7.87 -11.30 5.50
C LYS A 220 8.90 -10.20 5.26
N MET A 221 9.07 -9.78 4.01
CA MET A 221 9.94 -8.65 3.67
C MET A 221 9.41 -7.34 4.26
N CYS A 222 8.10 -7.09 4.16
CA CYS A 222 7.45 -5.92 4.75
C CYS A 222 7.63 -5.88 6.27
N ASP A 223 7.49 -7.03 6.97
CA ASP A 223 7.76 -7.10 8.41
C ASP A 223 9.21 -6.71 8.75
N ILE A 224 10.20 -7.25 8.04
CA ILE A 224 11.62 -6.88 8.26
C ILE A 224 11.85 -5.38 8.04
N ILE A 225 11.29 -4.81 6.97
CA ILE A 225 11.40 -3.38 6.66
C ILE A 225 10.72 -2.56 7.75
N HIS A 226 9.51 -2.97 8.18
CA HIS A 226 8.81 -2.30 9.28
C HIS A 226 9.66 -2.28 10.56
N GLN A 227 10.22 -3.41 10.96
CA GLN A 227 11.10 -3.47 12.13
C GLN A 227 12.30 -2.53 12.02
N ARG A 228 12.86 -2.33 10.81
CA ARG A 228 13.94 -1.35 10.56
C ARG A 228 13.49 0.10 10.72
N HIS A 229 12.19 0.40 10.64
CA HIS A 229 11.69 1.75 10.85
C HIS A 229 11.76 2.19 12.32
N TYR A 230 11.40 1.34 13.26
CA TYR A 230 11.30 1.71 14.68
C TYR A 230 12.41 1.14 15.58
N LYS A 231 13.04 0.01 15.21
CA LYS A 231 14.22 -0.50 15.92
C LYS A 231 15.47 0.27 15.45
N PHE A 232 15.81 1.36 16.16
CA PHE A 232 16.81 2.32 15.68
C PHE A 232 18.18 1.69 15.39
N TRP A 233 18.60 0.65 16.12
CA TRP A 233 19.86 -0.05 15.91
C TRP A 233 19.89 -0.83 14.57
N MET A 234 18.72 -1.28 14.06
CA MET A 234 18.59 -1.92 12.74
C MET A 234 18.67 -0.92 11.58
N ARG A 235 18.63 0.38 11.84
CA ARG A 235 18.73 1.43 10.82
C ARG A 235 20.17 1.58 10.29
N SER A 236 21.19 1.15 11.08
CA SER A 236 22.58 1.06 10.62
C SER A 236 22.76 -0.16 9.72
N GLU A 237 23.23 0.04 8.48
CA GLU A 237 23.51 -1.06 7.55
C GLU A 237 24.55 -2.04 8.08
N ILE A 238 25.57 -1.54 8.79
CA ILE A 238 26.62 -2.37 9.38
C ILE A 238 26.03 -3.30 10.43
N VAL A 239 25.26 -2.74 11.36
CA VAL A 239 24.64 -3.51 12.44
C VAL A 239 23.61 -4.49 11.88
N PHE A 240 22.78 -4.03 10.93
CA PHE A 240 21.76 -4.87 10.32
C PHE A 240 22.36 -6.10 9.61
N LYS A 241 23.46 -5.94 8.88
CA LYS A 241 24.16 -7.06 8.20
C LYS A 241 24.66 -8.15 9.15
N LEU A 242 24.85 -7.84 10.42
CA LEU A 242 25.26 -8.81 11.45
C LEU A 242 24.08 -9.60 12.05
N THR A 243 22.86 -9.24 11.72
CA THR A 243 21.65 -9.86 12.29
C THR A 243 21.14 -11.06 11.47
N SER A 244 20.33 -11.92 12.14
CA SER A 244 19.57 -12.98 11.45
C SER A 244 18.56 -12.42 10.44
N PHE A 245 18.04 -11.21 10.67
CA PHE A 245 17.12 -10.51 9.76
C PHE A 245 17.74 -10.25 8.39
N PHE A 246 19.04 -9.92 8.33
CA PHE A 246 19.72 -9.74 7.04
C PHE A 246 19.81 -11.06 6.26
N LYS A 247 20.14 -12.17 6.93
CA LYS A 247 20.15 -13.49 6.29
C LYS A 247 18.77 -13.87 5.76
N GLN A 248 17.74 -13.61 6.55
CA GLN A 248 16.34 -13.84 6.14
C GLN A 248 15.97 -12.95 4.95
N GLN A 249 16.26 -11.66 5.00
CA GLN A 249 16.01 -10.72 3.90
C GLN A 249 16.68 -11.17 2.60
N THR A 250 17.93 -11.64 2.65
CA THR A 250 18.66 -12.15 1.48
C THR A 250 17.95 -13.36 0.86
N LYS A 251 17.44 -14.29 1.68
CA LYS A 251 16.67 -15.43 1.20
C LYS A 251 15.36 -14.99 0.53
N LEU A 252 14.65 -14.04 1.12
CA LEU A 252 13.40 -13.51 0.58
C LEU A 252 13.63 -12.79 -0.75
N TRP A 253 14.74 -12.04 -0.92
CA TRP A 253 15.12 -11.46 -2.21
C TRP A 253 15.29 -12.52 -3.29
N GLY A 254 15.88 -13.67 -2.96
CA GLY A 254 16.02 -14.77 -3.91
C GLY A 254 14.67 -15.25 -4.46
N ILE A 255 13.64 -15.36 -3.62
CA ILE A 255 12.28 -15.75 -4.01
C ILE A 255 11.63 -14.64 -4.84
N ILE A 256 11.63 -13.41 -4.32
CA ILE A 256 10.95 -12.27 -4.95
C ILE A 256 11.56 -11.97 -6.33
N HIS A 257 12.88 -11.78 -6.40
CA HIS A 257 13.57 -11.48 -7.65
C HIS A 257 13.63 -12.71 -8.59
N GLY A 258 13.52 -13.92 -8.05
CA GLY A 258 13.41 -15.14 -8.86
C GLY A 258 12.17 -15.10 -9.76
N LEU A 259 11.00 -14.76 -9.20
CA LEU A 259 9.77 -14.62 -9.97
C LEU A 259 9.85 -13.46 -10.96
N THR A 260 10.22 -12.26 -10.52
CA THR A 260 10.24 -11.07 -11.39
C THR A 260 11.27 -11.20 -12.52
N ASN A 261 12.44 -11.80 -12.28
CA ASN A 261 13.42 -12.07 -13.32
C ASN A 261 12.91 -13.11 -14.34
N LYS A 262 12.21 -14.17 -13.88
CA LYS A 262 11.56 -15.16 -14.76
C LYS A 262 10.52 -14.47 -15.65
N VAL A 263 9.69 -13.60 -15.07
CA VAL A 263 8.71 -12.78 -15.80
C VAL A 263 9.38 -11.96 -16.90
N ILE A 264 10.40 -11.19 -16.55
CA ILE A 264 11.12 -10.30 -17.47
C ILE A 264 11.76 -11.11 -18.61
N LYS A 265 12.43 -12.22 -18.29
CA LYS A 265 13.07 -13.08 -19.27
C LYS A 265 12.06 -13.64 -20.28
N ASN A 266 11.00 -14.29 -19.80
CA ASN A 266 9.99 -14.91 -20.66
C ASN A 266 9.34 -13.87 -21.60
N LYS A 267 9.06 -12.67 -21.08
CA LYS A 267 8.44 -11.60 -21.88
C LYS A 267 9.39 -11.03 -22.94
N LYS A 268 10.66 -10.88 -22.63
CA LYS A 268 11.65 -10.45 -23.64
C LYS A 268 11.82 -11.49 -24.74
N GLU A 269 11.88 -12.76 -24.41
CA GLU A 269 11.95 -13.85 -25.37
C GLU A 269 10.72 -13.85 -26.29
N THR A 270 9.50 -13.78 -25.72
CA THR A 270 8.25 -13.71 -26.50
C THR A 270 8.23 -12.48 -27.41
N TYR A 271 8.68 -11.32 -26.93
CA TYR A 271 8.74 -10.11 -27.76
C TYR A 271 9.71 -10.27 -28.95
N LEU A 272 10.89 -10.82 -28.71
CA LEU A 272 11.89 -11.05 -29.79
C LEU A 272 11.39 -12.05 -30.82
N GLU A 273 10.73 -13.14 -30.37
CA GLU A 273 10.12 -14.12 -31.26
C GLU A 273 9.02 -13.50 -32.13
N ASN A 274 8.12 -12.72 -31.53
CA ASN A 274 7.05 -12.03 -32.25
C ASN A 274 7.62 -11.03 -33.27
N LYS A 275 8.66 -10.27 -32.88
CA LYS A 275 9.35 -9.34 -33.77
C LYS A 275 10.01 -10.07 -34.95
N ALA A 276 10.66 -11.20 -34.71
CA ALA A 276 11.27 -12.02 -35.76
C ALA A 276 10.23 -12.60 -36.73
N LYS A 277 9.00 -12.89 -36.26
CA LYS A 277 7.86 -13.35 -37.07
C LYS A 277 7.10 -12.21 -37.76
N GLY A 278 7.52 -10.95 -37.58
CA GLY A 278 6.79 -9.78 -38.10
C GLY A 278 5.45 -9.51 -37.41
N ILE A 279 5.19 -10.18 -36.26
CA ILE A 279 3.99 -9.98 -35.49
C ILE A 279 4.19 -8.72 -34.65
N ILE A 280 3.54 -7.64 -35.06
CA ILE A 280 3.49 -6.39 -34.27
C ILE A 280 2.52 -6.66 -33.12
N PRO A 281 2.88 -6.32 -31.85
CA PRO A 281 1.92 -6.43 -30.75
C PRO A 281 0.61 -5.72 -31.11
N PRO A 282 -0.56 -6.33 -30.89
CA PRO A 282 -1.84 -5.77 -31.27
C PRO A 282 -2.04 -4.40 -30.63
N THR A 283 -2.68 -3.50 -31.37
CA THR A 283 -3.12 -2.20 -30.82
C THR A 283 -4.31 -2.45 -29.87
N LEU A 284 -4.64 -1.47 -29.03
CA LEU A 284 -5.77 -1.60 -28.10
C LEU A 284 -7.10 -1.89 -28.83
N GLU A 285 -7.28 -1.33 -30.03
CA GLU A 285 -8.46 -1.58 -30.86
C GLU A 285 -8.59 -3.04 -31.29
N GLU A 286 -7.49 -3.70 -31.62
CA GLU A 286 -7.45 -5.11 -31.99
C GLU A 286 -7.73 -6.03 -30.78
N TRP A 287 -7.32 -5.62 -29.56
CA TRP A 287 -7.66 -6.34 -28.32
C TRP A 287 -9.15 -6.25 -27.99
N THR A 288 -9.79 -5.09 -28.21
CA THR A 288 -11.22 -4.90 -27.94
C THR A 288 -12.12 -5.64 -28.93
N HIS A 289 -11.71 -5.80 -30.18
CA HIS A 289 -12.43 -6.61 -31.16
C HIS A 289 -12.43 -8.11 -30.87
N HIS A 290 -11.38 -8.62 -30.23
CA HIS A 290 -11.32 -10.04 -29.84
C HIS A 290 -12.19 -10.38 -28.62
N SER A 291 -12.57 -9.43 -27.79
CA SER A 291 -13.41 -9.63 -26.61
C SER A 291 -14.92 -9.51 -26.86
N GLY A 292 -15.37 -9.25 -28.10
CA GLY A 292 -16.77 -9.33 -28.52
C GLY A 292 -17.74 -8.32 -27.89
N GLU A 293 -17.27 -7.28 -27.21
CA GLU A 293 -18.11 -6.25 -26.61
C GLU A 293 -18.08 -4.95 -27.41
N ILE A 294 -19.25 -4.60 -27.95
CA ILE A 294 -19.50 -3.31 -28.65
C ILE A 294 -19.45 -2.20 -27.59
N LEU A 295 -18.35 -1.44 -27.54
CA LEU A 295 -18.07 -0.43 -26.50
C LEU A 295 -18.10 1.00 -27.01
N ALA A 296 -19.01 1.36 -27.91
CA ALA A 296 -18.95 2.65 -28.61
C ALA A 296 -19.53 3.87 -27.87
N ASN A 297 -20.32 3.77 -26.79
CA ASN A 297 -21.11 4.94 -26.35
C ASN A 297 -21.11 5.33 -24.86
N ASN A 298 -20.32 4.75 -23.98
CA ASN A 298 -20.45 5.02 -22.53
C ASN A 298 -19.22 5.60 -21.83
N ALA A 299 -18.25 6.17 -22.54
CA ALA A 299 -17.04 6.73 -21.89
C ALA A 299 -17.33 7.98 -21.02
N LYS A 300 -18.39 8.72 -21.31
CA LYS A 300 -18.76 9.94 -20.55
C LYS A 300 -19.32 9.68 -19.15
N THR A 301 -19.90 8.52 -18.91
CA THR A 301 -20.66 8.26 -17.66
C THR A 301 -19.79 7.79 -16.48
N LEU A 302 -18.57 7.31 -16.71
CA LEU A 302 -17.73 6.79 -15.62
C LEU A 302 -17.09 7.88 -14.76
N SER A 303 -16.62 8.93 -15.41
CA SER A 303 -16.00 10.09 -14.72
C SER A 303 -17.01 10.80 -13.83
N ASP A 304 -18.28 10.81 -14.24
CA ASP A 304 -19.31 11.60 -13.58
C ASP A 304 -20.00 10.93 -12.37
N THR A 305 -20.04 9.60 -12.30
CA THR A 305 -20.82 8.93 -11.25
C THR A 305 -19.98 8.32 -10.13
N VAL A 306 -18.82 7.75 -10.48
CA VAL A 306 -17.99 6.98 -9.52
C VAL A 306 -16.97 7.84 -8.77
N PHE A 307 -16.56 8.99 -9.34
CA PHE A 307 -15.41 9.73 -8.85
C PHE A 307 -15.65 11.24 -8.63
N LYS A 308 -16.89 11.72 -8.60
CA LYS A 308 -17.16 13.17 -8.39
C LYS A 308 -16.49 13.80 -7.16
N GLY A 309 -16.08 13.01 -6.18
CA GLY A 309 -15.36 13.46 -5.00
C GLY A 309 -13.83 13.26 -5.03
N TYR A 310 -13.27 12.61 -6.05
CA TYR A 310 -11.87 12.18 -6.09
C TYR A 310 -11.22 12.49 -7.44
N ARG A 311 -11.15 13.78 -7.80
CA ARG A 311 -10.39 14.22 -8.98
C ARG A 311 -8.93 14.43 -8.59
N ASP A 312 -8.02 13.76 -9.27
CA ASP A 312 -6.58 14.03 -9.21
C ASP A 312 -6.04 14.34 -10.61
N ASP A 313 -4.74 14.66 -10.71
CA ASP A 313 -4.09 14.99 -11.99
C ASP A 313 -4.24 13.89 -13.06
N LEU A 314 -4.52 12.64 -12.64
CA LEU A 314 -4.77 11.52 -13.55
C LEU A 314 -6.15 11.59 -14.18
N ASP A 315 -7.16 12.07 -13.44
CA ASP A 315 -8.53 12.22 -13.95
C ASP A 315 -8.62 13.35 -14.99
N PHE A 316 -7.91 14.46 -14.78
CA PHE A 316 -7.82 15.54 -15.76
C PHE A 316 -7.18 15.10 -17.10
N ASN A 317 -6.17 14.23 -17.03
CA ASN A 317 -5.52 13.70 -18.23
C ASN A 317 -6.45 12.76 -19.02
N ASP A 318 -7.35 12.03 -18.34
CA ASP A 318 -8.32 11.15 -19.00
C ASP A 318 -9.43 11.93 -19.71
N GLU A 319 -9.85 13.10 -19.18
CA GLU A 319 -10.89 13.94 -19.78
C GLU A 319 -10.39 14.76 -20.97
N ASN A 320 -9.12 15.18 -20.94
CA ASN A 320 -8.52 16.07 -21.94
C ASN A 320 -7.78 15.33 -23.07
N ASP A 321 -7.62 14.01 -22.97
CA ASP A 321 -6.88 13.24 -23.98
C ASP A 321 -7.79 12.83 -25.14
N VAL A 322 -8.13 13.80 -26.00
CA VAL A 322 -8.96 13.63 -27.22
C VAL A 322 -8.13 13.10 -28.40
N GLY A 323 -6.91 12.62 -28.17
CA GLY A 323 -6.01 12.15 -29.22
C GLY A 323 -5.97 10.62 -29.37
N GLU A 324 -5.87 10.12 -30.60
CA GLU A 324 -5.64 8.71 -30.98
C GLU A 324 -4.25 8.19 -30.55
N LYS A 325 -3.87 8.38 -29.26
CA LYS A 325 -2.61 7.79 -28.78
C LYS A 325 -2.82 6.30 -28.54
N LYS A 326 -2.07 5.48 -29.27
CA LYS A 326 -1.98 4.03 -29.03
C LYS A 326 -1.60 3.77 -27.57
N ARG A 327 -2.54 3.25 -26.78
CA ARG A 327 -2.34 2.92 -25.36
C ARG A 327 -1.99 1.46 -25.24
N ARG A 328 -0.97 1.14 -24.41
CA ARG A 328 -0.47 -0.24 -24.25
C ARG A 328 -0.52 -0.66 -22.79
N ALA A 329 -0.64 -1.98 -22.55
CA ALA A 329 -0.46 -2.56 -21.22
C ALA A 329 0.94 -2.25 -20.68
N PHE A 330 1.10 -2.30 -19.38
CA PHE A 330 2.34 -1.89 -18.68
C PHE A 330 3.60 -2.52 -19.29
N TRP A 331 3.61 -3.85 -19.49
CA TRP A 331 4.78 -4.53 -20.02
C TRP A 331 5.12 -4.11 -21.45
N ASP A 332 4.12 -4.05 -22.32
CA ASP A 332 4.34 -3.70 -23.75
C ASP A 332 4.89 -2.27 -23.88
N LEU A 333 4.41 -1.37 -23.00
CA LEU A 333 4.94 0.00 -22.96
C LEU A 333 6.39 0.03 -22.48
N MET A 334 6.76 -0.76 -21.45
CA MET A 334 8.14 -0.82 -20.95
C MET A 334 9.11 -1.28 -22.04
N ILE A 335 8.76 -2.34 -22.76
CA ILE A 335 9.59 -2.86 -23.86
C ILE A 335 9.70 -1.86 -25.00
N GLU A 336 8.61 -1.25 -25.43
CA GLU A 336 8.63 -0.23 -26.48
C GLU A 336 9.52 0.97 -26.09
N SER A 337 9.37 1.45 -24.85
CA SER A 337 10.18 2.56 -24.33
C SER A 337 11.67 2.21 -24.19
N SER A 338 12.03 0.93 -24.11
CA SER A 338 13.43 0.51 -24.11
C SER A 338 14.07 0.54 -25.52
N GLN A 339 13.25 0.40 -26.56
CA GLN A 339 13.73 0.27 -27.94
C GLN A 339 13.60 1.56 -28.76
N ASN A 340 12.55 2.33 -28.51
CA ASN A 340 12.18 3.49 -29.32
C ASN A 340 12.09 4.75 -28.45
N GLY A 341 12.76 5.84 -28.87
CA GLY A 341 12.50 7.17 -28.33
C GLY A 341 13.69 7.90 -27.72
N THR A 342 13.47 9.19 -27.47
CA THR A 342 14.44 10.11 -26.85
C THR A 342 14.71 9.84 -25.37
N ASN A 343 13.79 9.13 -24.68
CA ASN A 343 13.91 8.74 -23.26
C ASN A 343 13.90 7.20 -23.13
N LYS A 344 15.01 6.56 -23.53
CA LYS A 344 15.16 5.11 -23.38
C LYS A 344 15.19 4.73 -21.89
N ILE A 345 14.32 3.81 -21.50
CA ILE A 345 14.41 3.12 -20.20
C ILE A 345 15.37 1.94 -20.32
N SER A 346 16.28 1.81 -19.38
CA SER A 346 17.23 0.70 -19.31
C SER A 346 16.57 -0.60 -18.81
N ASP A 347 17.18 -1.75 -19.10
CA ASP A 347 16.74 -3.04 -18.56
C ASP A 347 16.72 -3.08 -17.02
N HIS A 348 17.64 -2.36 -16.39
CA HIS A 348 17.67 -2.22 -14.94
C HIS A 348 16.45 -1.43 -14.44
N GLU A 349 16.11 -0.33 -15.09
CA GLU A 349 14.93 0.47 -14.73
C GLU A 349 13.63 -0.27 -15.00
N ILE A 350 13.54 -1.07 -16.08
CA ILE A 350 12.39 -1.97 -16.29
C ILE A 350 12.23 -2.92 -15.11
N LYS A 351 13.32 -3.51 -14.63
CA LYS A 351 13.28 -4.40 -13.47
C LYS A 351 12.79 -3.68 -12.22
N GLU A 352 13.29 -2.48 -11.94
CA GLU A 352 12.86 -1.65 -10.81
C GLU A 352 11.36 -1.37 -10.84
N GLU A 353 10.80 -1.07 -12.03
CA GLU A 353 9.36 -0.82 -12.18
C GLU A 353 8.53 -2.10 -12.07
N VAL A 354 9.01 -3.23 -12.62
CA VAL A 354 8.35 -4.53 -12.46
C VAL A 354 8.28 -4.94 -10.98
N ASP A 355 9.40 -4.85 -10.25
CA ASP A 355 9.45 -5.15 -8.82
C ASP A 355 8.50 -4.24 -8.04
N THR A 356 8.44 -2.93 -8.39
CA THR A 356 7.55 -1.95 -7.77
C THR A 356 6.07 -2.28 -8.02
N ILE A 357 5.67 -2.49 -9.27
CA ILE A 357 4.27 -2.77 -9.64
C ILE A 357 3.81 -4.11 -9.07
N MET A 358 4.69 -5.13 -9.09
CA MET A 358 4.40 -6.44 -8.51
C MET A 358 4.16 -6.36 -6.99
N PHE A 359 4.91 -5.55 -6.27
CA PHE A 359 4.69 -5.31 -4.84
C PHE A 359 3.40 -4.53 -4.58
N GLU A 360 3.30 -3.33 -5.15
CA GLU A 360 2.20 -2.39 -4.85
C GLU A 360 0.84 -2.93 -5.31
N GLY A 361 0.80 -3.67 -6.41
CA GLY A 361 -0.44 -4.12 -7.03
C GLY A 361 -1.09 -5.34 -6.38
N HIS A 362 -0.35 -6.15 -5.58
CA HIS A 362 -0.95 -7.34 -4.97
C HIS A 362 -1.24 -7.15 -3.47
N ASP A 363 -0.26 -6.81 -2.63
CA ASP A 363 -0.39 -6.86 -1.16
C ASP A 363 -1.45 -5.89 -0.62
N THR A 364 -1.53 -4.69 -1.18
CA THR A 364 -2.56 -3.69 -0.82
C THR A 364 -3.98 -4.16 -1.13
N THR A 365 -4.17 -4.78 -2.31
CA THR A 365 -5.49 -5.26 -2.73
C THR A 365 -5.88 -6.53 -1.97
N ALA A 366 -4.92 -7.40 -1.67
CA ALA A 366 -5.14 -8.57 -0.83
C ALA A 366 -5.61 -8.17 0.57
N ALA A 367 -4.92 -7.23 1.22
CA ALA A 367 -5.35 -6.71 2.52
C ALA A 367 -6.72 -6.03 2.44
N GLY A 368 -6.94 -5.16 1.44
CA GLY A 368 -8.22 -4.46 1.24
C GLY A 368 -9.39 -5.42 1.05
N SER A 369 -9.26 -6.43 0.19
CA SER A 369 -10.32 -7.45 -0.01
C SER A 369 -10.56 -8.29 1.25
N SER A 370 -9.51 -8.62 1.99
CA SER A 370 -9.62 -9.40 3.23
C SER A 370 -10.38 -8.63 4.31
N PHE A 371 -10.11 -7.32 4.48
CA PHE A 371 -10.88 -6.49 5.40
C PHE A 371 -12.35 -6.38 4.99
N VAL A 372 -12.65 -6.14 3.70
CA VAL A 372 -14.04 -6.10 3.22
C VAL A 372 -14.78 -7.40 3.53
N LEU A 373 -14.18 -8.56 3.24
CA LEU A 373 -14.81 -9.86 3.50
C LEU A 373 -15.04 -10.12 4.99
N CYS A 374 -14.09 -9.76 5.86
CA CYS A 374 -14.26 -9.87 7.30
C CYS A 374 -15.36 -8.94 7.83
N LEU A 375 -15.38 -7.67 7.38
CA LEU A 375 -16.42 -6.71 7.77
C LEU A 375 -17.81 -7.17 7.35
N LEU A 376 -17.95 -7.64 6.12
CA LEU A 376 -19.21 -8.23 5.66
C LEU A 376 -19.56 -9.52 6.42
N GLY A 377 -18.56 -10.27 6.86
CA GLY A 377 -18.75 -11.44 7.72
C GLY A 377 -19.29 -11.09 9.11
N ILE A 378 -19.02 -9.88 9.62
CA ILE A 378 -19.55 -9.36 10.88
C ILE A 378 -20.90 -8.67 10.65
N HIS A 379 -20.99 -7.75 9.68
CA HIS A 379 -22.18 -6.95 9.38
C HIS A 379 -23.08 -7.66 8.36
N GLN A 380 -23.85 -8.62 8.85
CA GLN A 380 -24.68 -9.49 8.00
C GLN A 380 -25.82 -8.75 7.27
N ASP A 381 -26.33 -7.67 7.86
CA ASP A 381 -27.31 -6.76 7.24
C ASP A 381 -26.72 -6.02 6.05
N VAL A 382 -25.48 -5.51 6.19
CA VAL A 382 -24.75 -4.87 5.08
C VAL A 382 -24.46 -5.89 3.98
N GLN A 383 -24.03 -7.10 4.36
CA GLN A 383 -23.80 -8.19 3.40
C GLN A 383 -25.06 -8.58 2.64
N ALA A 384 -26.21 -8.60 3.30
CA ALA A 384 -27.50 -8.87 2.64
C ALA A 384 -27.82 -7.80 1.60
N ARG A 385 -27.67 -6.50 1.94
CA ARG A 385 -27.87 -5.40 0.98
C ARG A 385 -26.93 -5.47 -0.22
N VAL A 386 -25.65 -5.86 -0.01
CA VAL A 386 -24.72 -6.10 -1.13
C VAL A 386 -25.21 -7.23 -2.02
N TYR A 387 -25.66 -8.34 -1.42
CA TYR A 387 -26.17 -9.48 -2.18
C TYR A 387 -27.42 -9.11 -3.01
N ASP A 388 -28.35 -8.35 -2.43
CA ASP A 388 -29.56 -7.88 -3.11
C ASP A 388 -29.21 -7.00 -4.31
N GLU A 389 -28.23 -6.08 -4.19
CA GLU A 389 -27.73 -5.28 -5.32
C GLU A 389 -27.17 -6.20 -6.42
N LEU A 390 -26.29 -7.14 -6.04
CA LEU A 390 -25.67 -8.05 -7.00
C LEU A 390 -26.69 -8.94 -7.69
N TYR A 391 -27.74 -9.37 -6.97
CA TYR A 391 -28.85 -10.14 -7.53
C TYR A 391 -29.69 -9.32 -8.53
N GLN A 392 -29.94 -8.04 -8.23
CA GLN A 392 -30.63 -7.14 -9.16
C GLN A 392 -29.87 -6.92 -10.46
N ILE A 393 -28.52 -6.85 -10.40
CA ILE A 393 -27.66 -6.60 -11.57
C ILE A 393 -27.44 -7.88 -12.39
N LEU A 394 -27.21 -9.01 -11.74
CA LEU A 394 -26.70 -10.24 -12.36
C LEU A 394 -27.70 -11.40 -12.34
N GLY A 395 -28.73 -11.33 -11.50
CA GLY A 395 -29.71 -12.41 -11.29
C GLY A 395 -29.07 -13.70 -10.78
N ASP A 396 -29.77 -14.81 -11.04
CA ASP A 396 -29.25 -16.17 -10.78
C ASP A 396 -28.26 -16.67 -11.85
N SER A 397 -27.98 -15.85 -12.86
CA SER A 397 -27.06 -16.18 -13.94
C SER A 397 -25.65 -16.40 -13.46
N ASP A 398 -24.95 -17.41 -14.01
CA ASP A 398 -23.51 -17.63 -13.80
C ASP A 398 -22.62 -16.77 -14.70
N ARG A 399 -23.23 -15.86 -15.47
CA ARG A 399 -22.46 -14.98 -16.34
C ARG A 399 -21.42 -14.17 -15.55
N PRO A 400 -20.23 -13.95 -16.12
CA PRO A 400 -19.25 -13.05 -15.54
C PRO A 400 -19.78 -11.61 -15.53
N ALA A 401 -19.32 -10.82 -14.57
CA ALA A 401 -19.63 -9.41 -14.51
C ALA A 401 -18.95 -8.67 -15.67
N THR A 402 -19.70 -7.83 -16.38
CA THR A 402 -19.16 -6.92 -17.39
C THR A 402 -18.62 -5.64 -16.74
N PHE A 403 -17.90 -4.84 -17.53
CA PHE A 403 -17.49 -3.52 -17.07
C PHE A 403 -18.72 -2.64 -16.73
N ALA A 404 -19.79 -2.70 -17.54
CA ALA A 404 -21.03 -1.96 -17.28
C ALA A 404 -21.69 -2.37 -15.96
N ASP A 405 -21.72 -3.66 -15.64
CA ASP A 405 -22.25 -4.15 -14.36
C ASP A 405 -21.49 -3.53 -13.17
N THR A 406 -20.17 -3.36 -13.28
CA THR A 406 -19.37 -2.77 -12.20
C THR A 406 -19.72 -1.31 -11.90
N LEU A 407 -20.32 -0.59 -12.87
CA LEU A 407 -20.80 0.77 -12.68
C LEU A 407 -22.10 0.83 -11.85
N GLU A 408 -22.91 -0.20 -11.94
CA GLU A 408 -24.16 -0.33 -11.20
C GLU A 408 -23.95 -0.87 -9.77
N MET A 409 -22.78 -1.47 -9.46
CA MET A 409 -22.42 -1.95 -8.12
C MET A 409 -22.11 -0.75 -7.19
N LYS A 410 -23.08 0.10 -6.93
CA LYS A 410 -22.94 1.35 -6.18
C LYS A 410 -22.86 1.14 -4.67
N TYR A 411 -23.65 0.18 -4.16
CA TYR A 411 -23.61 -0.14 -2.73
C TYR A 411 -22.35 -0.93 -2.37
N LEU A 412 -21.97 -1.91 -3.18
CA LEU A 412 -20.69 -2.60 -3.02
C LEU A 412 -19.51 -1.62 -3.07
N GLU A 413 -19.54 -0.61 -3.94
CA GLU A 413 -18.52 0.43 -3.97
C GLU A 413 -18.44 1.19 -2.64
N ARG A 414 -19.60 1.62 -2.09
CA ARG A 414 -19.66 2.30 -0.79
C ARG A 414 -19.11 1.42 0.34
N VAL A 415 -19.38 0.13 0.31
CA VAL A 415 -18.82 -0.86 1.24
C VAL A 415 -17.30 -0.92 1.14
N ILE A 416 -16.76 -0.97 -0.09
CA ILE A 416 -15.31 -0.96 -0.32
C ILE A 416 -14.69 0.36 0.21
N LEU A 417 -15.28 1.51 -0.12
CA LEU A 417 -14.78 2.81 0.31
C LEU A 417 -14.81 2.95 1.84
N GLU A 418 -15.86 2.47 2.50
CA GLU A 418 -15.96 2.50 3.95
C GLU A 418 -14.97 1.55 4.64
N SER A 419 -14.75 0.38 4.06
CA SER A 419 -13.68 -0.51 4.52
C SER A 419 -12.30 0.15 4.40
N LEU A 420 -12.02 0.83 3.28
CA LEU A 420 -10.77 1.57 3.08
C LEU A 420 -10.66 2.81 4.00
N ARG A 421 -11.77 3.35 4.49
CA ARG A 421 -11.76 4.40 5.51
C ARG A 421 -11.30 3.86 6.84
N LEU A 422 -11.94 2.80 7.33
CA LEU A 422 -11.63 2.20 8.62
C LEU A 422 -10.29 1.47 8.60
N TYR A 423 -10.01 0.72 7.55
CA TYR A 423 -8.83 -0.15 7.44
C TYR A 423 -8.07 0.13 6.13
N PRO A 424 -7.48 1.35 5.98
CA PRO A 424 -6.69 1.65 4.80
C PRO A 424 -5.47 0.72 4.73
N PRO A 425 -5.26 -0.03 3.64
CA PRO A 425 -4.12 -0.92 3.51
C PRO A 425 -2.78 -0.22 3.72
N VAL A 426 -2.68 1.06 3.35
CA VAL A 426 -1.51 1.91 3.65
C VAL A 426 -1.89 2.89 4.76
N PRO A 427 -1.65 2.54 6.05
CA PRO A 427 -2.11 3.33 7.19
C PRO A 427 -1.35 4.64 7.37
N VAL A 428 -0.13 4.72 6.84
CA VAL A 428 0.73 5.90 6.90
C VAL A 428 1.55 6.06 5.62
N ILE A 429 1.79 7.29 5.20
CA ILE A 429 2.75 7.65 4.16
C ILE A 429 3.66 8.75 4.68
N ALA A 430 4.84 8.93 4.08
CA ALA A 430 5.78 9.90 4.59
C ALA A 430 6.47 10.71 3.47
N ARG A 431 6.80 11.97 3.81
CA ARG A 431 7.54 12.92 2.96
C ARG A 431 8.74 13.48 3.71
N LYS A 432 9.78 13.83 2.99
CA LYS A 432 10.88 14.63 3.50
C LYS A 432 10.65 16.09 3.14
N LEU A 433 10.72 16.99 4.12
CA LEU A 433 10.64 18.41 3.84
C LEU A 433 11.98 18.95 3.35
N ASN A 434 11.94 19.68 2.23
CA ASN A 434 13.12 20.32 1.64
C ASN A 434 13.31 21.77 2.10
N ARG A 435 12.27 22.37 2.73
CA ARG A 435 12.26 23.72 3.32
C ARG A 435 11.38 23.71 4.56
N ASP A 436 11.46 24.78 5.35
CA ASP A 436 10.50 25.05 6.42
C ASP A 436 9.10 25.22 5.83
N VAL A 437 8.10 24.67 6.51
CA VAL A 437 6.69 24.71 6.09
C VAL A 437 5.82 25.13 7.25
N THR A 438 5.04 26.19 7.04
CA THR A 438 3.99 26.58 7.98
C THR A 438 2.73 25.79 7.66
N ILE A 439 2.16 25.12 8.65
CA ILE A 439 0.90 24.37 8.56
C ILE A 439 -0.25 25.17 9.16
N SER A 440 -1.49 24.79 8.82
CA SER A 440 -2.70 25.50 9.26
C SER A 440 -2.92 25.37 10.77
N THR A 441 -2.61 24.22 11.35
CA THR A 441 -2.78 24.01 12.79
C THR A 441 -1.84 24.91 13.57
N LYS A 442 -2.43 25.88 14.27
CA LYS A 442 -1.73 26.86 15.14
C LYS A 442 -0.54 27.57 14.48
N ASN A 443 -0.48 27.61 13.15
CA ASN A 443 0.64 28.16 12.38
C ASN A 443 2.01 27.59 12.80
N TYR A 444 2.06 26.30 13.19
CA TYR A 444 3.33 25.66 13.49
C TYR A 444 4.22 25.63 12.24
N VAL A 445 5.51 25.92 12.46
CA VAL A 445 6.53 25.81 11.42
C VAL A 445 7.26 24.46 11.57
N ILE A 446 7.09 23.58 10.60
CA ILE A 446 7.82 22.32 10.55
C ILE A 446 9.13 22.56 9.81
N PRO A 447 10.30 22.35 10.44
CA PRO A 447 11.59 22.71 9.88
C PRO A 447 12.01 21.78 8.73
N ALA A 448 12.82 22.32 7.81
CA ALA A 448 13.47 21.57 6.74
C ALA A 448 14.22 20.34 7.29
N GLY A 449 14.28 19.28 6.50
CA GLY A 449 14.91 18.00 6.90
C GLY A 449 14.02 17.08 7.74
N THR A 450 12.87 17.56 8.22
CA THR A 450 11.90 16.77 8.98
C THR A 450 11.29 15.68 8.08
N THR A 451 11.08 14.49 8.66
CA THR A 451 10.17 13.49 8.10
C THR A 451 8.74 13.80 8.56
N VAL A 452 7.88 14.18 7.62
CA VAL A 452 6.44 14.33 7.89
C VAL A 452 5.75 13.02 7.56
N VAL A 453 5.08 12.45 8.55
CA VAL A 453 4.26 11.23 8.43
C VAL A 453 2.80 11.63 8.38
N ILE A 454 2.11 11.24 7.34
CA ILE A 454 0.68 11.46 7.15
C ILE A 454 -0.03 10.20 7.63
N GLY A 455 -0.77 10.35 8.71
CA GLY A 455 -1.51 9.27 9.36
C GLY A 455 -2.88 9.05 8.70
N THR A 456 -2.92 8.36 7.56
CA THR A 456 -4.17 8.06 6.83
C THR A 456 -5.18 7.37 7.74
N PHE A 457 -4.75 6.39 8.54
CA PHE A 457 -5.59 5.67 9.49
C PHE A 457 -6.23 6.59 10.55
N MET A 458 -5.48 7.56 11.07
CA MET A 458 -5.98 8.53 12.05
C MET A 458 -6.83 9.62 11.41
N LEU A 459 -6.43 10.10 10.24
CA LEU A 459 -7.17 11.09 9.47
C LEU A 459 -8.60 10.63 9.17
N HIS A 460 -8.75 9.39 8.70
CA HIS A 460 -10.04 8.81 8.33
C HIS A 460 -10.97 8.57 9.54
N ARG A 461 -10.45 8.70 10.75
CA ARG A 461 -11.20 8.55 12.02
C ARG A 461 -11.47 9.88 12.72
N GLN A 462 -11.24 11.02 12.05
CA GLN A 462 -11.51 12.32 12.65
C GLN A 462 -13.02 12.61 12.72
N PRO A 463 -13.59 12.90 13.90
CA PRO A 463 -15.01 13.26 14.04
C PRO A 463 -15.40 14.52 13.26
N LYS A 464 -14.41 15.39 12.98
CA LYS A 464 -14.58 16.60 12.12
C LYS A 464 -15.11 16.24 10.72
N TYR A 465 -14.77 15.05 10.19
CA TYR A 465 -15.07 14.66 8.81
C TYR A 465 -16.07 13.51 8.70
N HIS A 466 -16.18 12.68 9.73
CA HIS A 466 -17.04 11.49 9.74
C HIS A 466 -17.85 11.45 11.03
N LYS A 467 -19.18 11.40 10.89
CA LYS A 467 -20.05 11.11 12.03
C LYS A 467 -19.82 9.67 12.47
N ASP A 468 -19.72 9.43 13.77
CA ASP A 468 -19.48 8.10 14.35
C ASP A 468 -18.27 7.37 13.68
N PRO A 469 -17.05 7.97 13.75
CA PRO A 469 -15.92 7.59 12.89
C PRO A 469 -15.42 6.17 13.08
N GLU A 470 -15.73 5.51 14.21
CA GLU A 470 -15.35 4.11 14.48
C GLU A 470 -16.41 3.11 14.02
N VAL A 471 -17.58 3.56 13.53
CA VAL A 471 -18.66 2.69 13.09
C VAL A 471 -18.55 2.39 11.60
N PHE A 472 -18.64 1.12 11.21
CA PHE A 472 -18.70 0.71 9.82
C PHE A 472 -20.08 1.03 9.23
N ASN A 473 -20.16 2.10 8.45
CA ASN A 473 -21.37 2.58 7.82
C ASN A 473 -21.13 2.96 6.35
N PRO A 474 -21.47 2.11 5.38
CA PRO A 474 -21.33 2.43 3.96
C PRO A 474 -22.06 3.69 3.49
N ASP A 475 -23.10 4.10 4.21
CA ASP A 475 -23.87 5.30 3.89
C ASP A 475 -23.08 6.62 4.17
N ASN A 476 -21.91 6.54 4.82
CA ASN A 476 -20.94 7.63 4.86
C ASN A 476 -20.49 8.08 3.45
N PHE A 477 -20.64 7.22 2.44
CA PHE A 477 -20.28 7.49 1.04
C PHE A 477 -21.49 7.72 0.12
N LEU A 478 -22.66 8.03 0.68
CA LEU A 478 -23.75 8.62 -0.07
C LEU A 478 -23.36 10.01 -0.60
N PRO A 479 -23.82 10.40 -1.81
CA PRO A 479 -23.49 11.70 -2.40
C PRO A 479 -23.74 12.88 -1.45
N GLU A 480 -24.88 12.87 -0.75
CA GLU A 480 -25.25 13.89 0.22
C GLU A 480 -24.29 14.00 1.42
N ASN A 481 -23.67 12.89 1.83
CA ASN A 481 -22.73 12.85 2.94
C ASN A 481 -21.30 13.19 2.52
N THR A 482 -21.01 13.22 1.22
CA THR A 482 -19.66 13.51 0.68
C THR A 482 -19.53 14.90 0.09
N GLN A 483 -20.63 15.58 -0.25
CA GLN A 483 -20.66 16.81 -1.03
C GLN A 483 -19.85 17.95 -0.42
N ASN A 484 -19.85 18.08 0.93
CA ASN A 484 -19.15 19.14 1.66
C ASN A 484 -17.92 18.63 2.42
N ARG A 485 -17.49 17.37 2.17
CA ARG A 485 -16.34 16.81 2.85
C ARG A 485 -15.06 17.36 2.24
N HIS A 486 -14.11 17.75 3.09
CA HIS A 486 -12.81 18.21 2.65
C HIS A 486 -12.11 17.13 1.80
N TYR A 487 -11.60 17.48 0.63
CA TYR A 487 -11.01 16.50 -0.32
C TYR A 487 -9.91 15.66 0.33
N TYR A 488 -9.02 16.27 1.11
CA TYR A 488 -7.92 15.58 1.78
C TYR A 488 -8.33 14.83 3.06
N SER A 489 -9.60 14.85 3.46
CA SER A 489 -10.06 14.10 4.66
C SER A 489 -10.22 12.60 4.43
N TYR A 490 -10.21 12.15 3.17
CA TYR A 490 -10.30 10.73 2.79
C TYR A 490 -9.34 10.42 1.64
N ILE A 491 -8.18 9.85 1.97
CA ILE A 491 -7.06 9.66 1.04
C ILE A 491 -6.47 8.22 1.08
N PRO A 492 -7.29 7.15 0.93
CA PRO A 492 -6.79 5.77 1.01
C PRO A 492 -5.80 5.44 -0.10
N PHE A 493 -5.81 6.21 -1.19
CA PHE A 493 -4.89 6.13 -2.32
C PHE A 493 -3.86 7.28 -2.35
N SER A 494 -3.64 7.96 -1.21
CA SER A 494 -2.92 9.23 -1.16
C SER A 494 -3.62 10.30 -1.99
N ALA A 495 -3.00 11.47 -2.16
CA ALA A 495 -3.51 12.58 -2.97
C ALA A 495 -2.35 13.40 -3.54
N GLY A 496 -2.67 14.35 -4.43
CA GLY A 496 -1.71 15.22 -5.10
C GLY A 496 -0.85 14.46 -6.13
N PRO A 497 0.25 15.06 -6.60
CA PRO A 497 1.06 14.53 -7.70
C PRO A 497 1.57 13.10 -7.49
N ARG A 498 1.71 12.67 -6.24
CA ARG A 498 2.15 11.32 -5.85
C ARG A 498 1.02 10.39 -5.40
N SER A 499 -0.21 10.67 -5.81
CA SER A 499 -1.35 9.77 -5.63
C SER A 499 -1.11 8.40 -6.28
N CYS A 500 -1.85 7.38 -5.84
CA CYS A 500 -1.74 6.02 -6.39
C CYS A 500 -2.08 5.99 -7.88
N VAL A 501 -1.15 5.50 -8.70
CA VAL A 501 -1.35 5.35 -10.14
C VAL A 501 -2.36 4.24 -10.48
N GLY A 502 -2.48 3.23 -9.60
CA GLY A 502 -3.33 2.06 -9.78
C GLY A 502 -4.72 2.16 -9.13
N ARG A 503 -5.19 3.35 -8.70
CA ARG A 503 -6.47 3.49 -8.00
C ARG A 503 -7.65 2.87 -8.76
N LYS A 504 -7.83 3.22 -10.03
CA LYS A 504 -8.93 2.71 -10.87
C LYS A 504 -8.81 1.20 -11.09
N TYR A 505 -7.60 0.70 -11.30
CA TYR A 505 -7.30 -0.73 -11.41
C TYR A 505 -7.69 -1.49 -10.13
N ALA A 506 -7.28 -0.98 -8.96
CA ALA A 506 -7.57 -1.61 -7.67
C ALA A 506 -9.08 -1.68 -7.39
N LEU A 507 -9.81 -0.57 -7.58
CA LEU A 507 -11.27 -0.54 -7.36
C LEU A 507 -12.04 -1.44 -8.31
N LEU A 508 -11.69 -1.46 -9.60
CA LEU A 508 -12.31 -2.35 -10.58
C LEU A 508 -12.06 -3.83 -10.22
N LYS A 509 -10.81 -4.16 -9.90
CA LYS A 509 -10.43 -5.51 -9.45
C LYS A 509 -11.19 -5.93 -8.20
N LEU A 510 -11.28 -5.06 -7.18
CA LEU A 510 -12.01 -5.33 -5.94
C LEU A 510 -13.50 -5.57 -6.21
N LYS A 511 -14.14 -4.76 -7.05
CA LYS A 511 -15.58 -4.94 -7.39
C LYS A 511 -15.83 -6.31 -8.00
N ILE A 512 -15.03 -6.72 -9.00
CA ILE A 512 -15.20 -8.00 -9.69
C ILE A 512 -14.89 -9.17 -8.75
N LEU A 513 -13.80 -9.12 -8.03
CA LEU A 513 -13.39 -10.18 -7.11
C LEU A 513 -14.43 -10.38 -5.99
N LEU A 514 -14.81 -9.31 -5.32
CA LEU A 514 -15.76 -9.36 -4.21
C LEU A 514 -17.17 -9.74 -4.67
N SER A 515 -17.66 -9.18 -5.78
CA SER A 515 -18.98 -9.54 -6.32
C SER A 515 -19.05 -11.03 -6.68
N THR A 516 -17.98 -11.58 -7.27
CA THR A 516 -17.92 -13.01 -7.62
C THR A 516 -17.92 -13.90 -6.38
N ILE A 517 -17.16 -13.55 -5.33
CA ILE A 517 -17.17 -14.30 -4.07
C ILE A 517 -18.54 -14.22 -3.37
N LEU A 518 -19.10 -13.01 -3.23
CA LEU A 518 -20.34 -12.77 -2.47
C LEU A 518 -21.59 -13.32 -3.16
N ARG A 519 -21.56 -13.51 -4.46
CA ARG A 519 -22.63 -14.23 -5.21
C ARG A 519 -22.63 -15.72 -4.92
N ASN A 520 -21.47 -16.31 -4.61
CA ASN A 520 -21.32 -17.73 -4.39
C ASN A 520 -21.39 -18.11 -2.90
N PHE A 521 -20.92 -17.22 -2.03
CA PHE A 521 -20.80 -17.50 -0.60
C PHE A 521 -21.39 -16.39 0.26
N ARG A 522 -21.96 -16.80 1.38
CA ARG A 522 -22.14 -15.98 2.57
C ARG A 522 -20.88 -16.05 3.40
N THR A 523 -20.32 -14.93 3.76
CA THR A 523 -19.15 -14.84 4.63
C THR A 523 -19.55 -14.65 6.08
N ILE A 524 -18.82 -15.25 7.00
CA ILE A 524 -19.05 -15.17 8.45
C ILE A 524 -17.71 -14.95 9.13
N SER A 525 -17.59 -13.90 9.92
CA SER A 525 -16.45 -13.65 10.82
C SER A 525 -16.94 -13.64 12.25
N GLU A 526 -16.30 -14.44 13.10
CA GLU A 526 -16.70 -14.62 14.50
C GLU A 526 -16.01 -13.62 15.44
N ILE A 527 -14.92 -12.99 14.98
CA ILE A 527 -14.15 -12.02 15.75
C ILE A 527 -14.75 -10.62 15.50
N PRO A 528 -15.30 -9.94 16.52
CA PRO A 528 -15.86 -8.61 16.38
C PRO A 528 -14.75 -7.56 16.13
N GLU A 529 -15.09 -6.45 15.45
CA GLU A 529 -14.12 -5.41 15.05
C GLU A 529 -13.30 -4.85 16.21
N LYS A 530 -13.91 -4.67 17.38
CA LYS A 530 -13.24 -4.17 18.60
C LYS A 530 -12.12 -5.08 19.11
N GLU A 531 -12.09 -6.34 18.67
CA GLU A 531 -11.08 -7.33 19.05
C GLU A 531 -9.98 -7.49 18.00
N PHE A 532 -10.05 -6.74 16.88
CA PHE A 532 -9.01 -6.78 15.86
C PHE A 532 -7.68 -6.29 16.42
N LYS A 533 -6.67 -7.14 16.36
CA LYS A 533 -5.29 -6.78 16.68
C LYS A 533 -4.60 -6.24 15.41
N LEU A 534 -4.84 -4.96 15.15
CA LEU A 534 -4.29 -4.32 13.96
C LEU A 534 -2.77 -4.24 14.04
N GLN A 535 -2.11 -4.70 13.01
CA GLN A 535 -0.67 -4.64 12.85
C GLN A 535 -0.37 -3.70 11.69
N GLY A 536 0.16 -2.53 12.03
CA GLY A 536 0.50 -1.49 11.07
C GLY A 536 1.93 -1.67 10.54
N ASP A 537 2.20 -2.78 9.89
CA ASP A 537 3.46 -2.98 9.17
C ASP A 537 3.57 -1.97 8.01
N ILE A 538 4.14 -2.30 6.88
CA ILE A 538 4.05 -1.46 5.69
C ILE A 538 2.61 -1.46 5.16
N ILE A 539 1.98 -2.62 5.18
CA ILE A 539 0.56 -2.81 4.86
C ILE A 539 -0.17 -3.19 6.16
N LEU A 540 -1.33 -2.55 6.39
CA LEU A 540 -2.17 -2.84 7.55
C LEU A 540 -2.75 -4.25 7.44
N LYS A 541 -2.57 -5.04 8.49
CA LYS A 541 -3.06 -6.42 8.60
C LYS A 541 -3.61 -6.67 10.00
N ARG A 542 -4.11 -7.86 10.22
CA ARG A 542 -4.50 -8.36 11.54
C ARG A 542 -3.45 -9.35 12.03
N ALA A 543 -2.97 -9.19 13.26
CA ALA A 543 -1.95 -10.06 13.84
C ALA A 543 -2.44 -11.52 14.02
N GLU A 544 -3.77 -11.69 14.24
CA GLU A 544 -4.44 -12.99 14.34
C GLU A 544 -4.82 -13.60 12.99
N GLY A 545 -4.52 -12.93 11.87
CA GLY A 545 -4.99 -13.30 10.54
C GLY A 545 -6.45 -12.89 10.27
N PHE A 546 -6.90 -13.14 9.05
CA PHE A 546 -8.25 -12.78 8.59
C PHE A 546 -9.17 -14.02 8.65
N GLN A 547 -9.38 -14.52 9.88
CA GLN A 547 -10.14 -15.73 10.14
C GLN A 547 -11.62 -15.55 9.79
N MET A 548 -12.15 -16.46 8.96
CA MET A 548 -13.56 -16.46 8.57
C MET A 548 -14.04 -17.84 8.15
N LYS A 549 -15.36 -17.97 8.00
CA LYS A 549 -16.06 -19.10 7.41
C LYS A 549 -16.82 -18.67 6.17
N VAL A 550 -17.08 -19.61 5.28
CA VAL A 550 -17.94 -19.41 4.11
C VAL A 550 -19.04 -20.46 4.07
N GLU A 551 -20.25 -20.02 3.71
CA GLU A 551 -21.42 -20.88 3.44
C GLU A 551 -21.85 -20.69 1.99
N PRO A 552 -22.11 -21.78 1.23
CA PRO A 552 -22.60 -21.65 -0.13
C PRO A 552 -23.97 -20.95 -0.15
N ARG A 553 -24.14 -20.00 -1.04
CA ARG A 553 -25.47 -19.43 -1.31
C ARG A 553 -26.27 -20.39 -2.17
N LYS A 554 -27.51 -20.68 -1.74
CA LYS A 554 -28.48 -21.41 -2.56
C LYS A 554 -28.97 -20.47 -3.66
N ARG A 555 -28.52 -20.67 -4.89
CA ARG A 555 -29.14 -20.05 -6.06
C ARG A 555 -30.43 -20.80 -6.36
N VAL A 556 -31.51 -20.09 -6.54
CA VAL A 556 -32.77 -20.71 -7.01
C VAL A 556 -32.56 -20.98 -8.49
N PRO A 557 -32.62 -22.25 -8.98
CA PRO A 557 -32.52 -22.51 -10.40
C PRO A 557 -33.64 -21.78 -11.13
N THR A 558 -33.29 -20.93 -12.08
CA THR A 558 -34.27 -20.24 -12.96
C THR A 558 -34.84 -21.24 -14.00
N ASN A 559 -35.42 -22.33 -13.53
CA ASN A 559 -36.25 -23.22 -14.33
C ASN A 559 -37.71 -23.00 -13.98
N VAL A 560 -38.21 -21.80 -14.18
CA VAL A 560 -39.64 -21.58 -14.45
C VAL A 560 -39.69 -20.53 -15.57
N ALA A 561 -39.69 -21.04 -16.79
CA ALA A 561 -40.18 -20.28 -17.92
C ALA A 561 -41.61 -19.77 -17.60
N ARG A 562 -41.78 -18.47 -17.70
CA ARG A 562 -43.06 -17.86 -18.03
C ARG A 562 -42.89 -16.88 -19.17
#